data_8d4fcebd0797be929ed7fb07150431b7
#
_entry.id   8d4fcebd0797be929ed7fb07150431b7
#
_cell.length_a   1.000
_cell.length_b   1.000
_cell.length_c   1.000
_cell.angle_alpha   90.00
_cell.angle_beta   90.00
_cell.angle_gamma   90.00
#
_symmetry.space_group_name_H-M   'P 1'
#
loop_
_entity.id
_entity.type
_entity.pdbx_description
1 polymer ?
#
loop_
_entity_poly.entity_id
_entity_poly.type
_entity_poly.pdbx_seq_one_letter_code
_entity_poly.pdbx_strand_id
1 'polypeptide(L)'
;MAVQLVSDETHVVTGEPWRHWFDDRSWDRVRKLARAYGFRETPMEPGDYVGEEEASRLADALEKALTSIPDRDAVRGRTEWIGDYHLPTQDVAPAEWFSGPAKIYYKEFLRHCRAGGFRVEYDASRPGV
;
A
#
# COMPACT_ATOMS: atom_id res chain seq x y z
N MET A 1 0.69 2.10 14.53
CA MET A 1 2.02 2.29 13.91
C MET A 1 1.86 2.31 12.40
N ALA A 2 2.58 3.17 11.71
CA ALA A 2 2.52 3.25 10.27
C ALA A 2 3.64 2.42 9.64
N VAL A 3 3.40 1.93 8.43
CA VAL A 3 4.40 1.29 7.59
C VAL A 3 4.87 2.31 6.57
N GLN A 4 6.17 2.49 6.47
CA GLN A 4 6.81 3.40 5.54
C GLN A 4 7.53 2.59 4.46
N LEU A 5 7.30 2.96 3.23
CA LEU A 5 7.95 2.36 2.06
C LEU A 5 8.93 3.38 1.50
N VAL A 6 10.20 3.10 1.61
CA VAL A 6 11.28 4.01 1.23
C VAL A 6 11.83 3.59 -0.12
N SER A 7 11.58 4.40 -1.15
CA SER A 7 11.99 4.12 -2.52
C SER A 7 13.51 4.26 -2.69
N ASP A 8 14.06 3.48 -3.61
CA ASP A 8 15.44 3.67 -4.08
C ASP A 8 15.58 4.95 -4.91
N GLU A 9 14.47 5.43 -5.48
CA GLU A 9 14.45 6.66 -6.26
C GLU A 9 14.41 7.88 -5.34
N THR A 10 15.16 8.92 -5.69
CA THR A 10 15.26 10.14 -4.89
C THR A 10 14.68 11.35 -5.61
N HIS A 11 14.24 12.33 -4.83
CA HIS A 11 13.84 13.63 -5.35
C HIS A 11 15.03 14.34 -6.00
N VAL A 12 14.82 14.92 -7.17
CA VAL A 12 15.87 15.62 -7.91
C VAL A 12 16.38 16.85 -7.14
N VAL A 13 15.49 17.54 -6.42
CA VAL A 13 15.83 18.78 -5.72
C VAL A 13 16.43 18.53 -4.35
N THR A 14 15.82 17.65 -3.54
CA THR A 14 16.22 17.43 -2.14
C THR A 14 17.23 16.31 -1.96
N GLY A 15 17.34 15.40 -2.93
CA GLY A 15 18.16 14.20 -2.80
C GLY A 15 17.62 13.15 -1.83
N GLU A 16 16.47 13.42 -1.24
CA GLU A 16 15.84 12.47 -0.31
C GLU A 16 15.02 11.42 -1.05
N PRO A 17 14.93 10.17 -0.51
CA PRO A 17 14.14 9.13 -1.15
C PRO A 17 12.65 9.45 -1.10
N TRP A 18 11.93 9.00 -2.12
CA TRP A 18 10.49 9.01 -2.10
C TRP A 18 9.98 8.05 -1.04
N ARG A 19 8.94 8.47 -0.31
CA ARG A 19 8.31 7.67 0.73
C ARG A 19 6.82 7.57 0.49
N HIS A 20 6.26 6.42 0.88
CA HIS A 20 4.83 6.18 0.85
C HIS A 20 4.44 5.52 2.17
N TRP A 21 3.30 5.89 2.74
CA TRP A 21 2.88 5.38 4.04
C TRP A 21 1.53 4.68 3.96
N PHE A 22 1.42 3.60 4.73
CA PHE A 22 0.15 2.96 5.04
C PHE A 22 0.06 2.79 6.55
N ASP A 23 -1.16 2.75 7.09
CA ASP A 23 -1.37 2.20 8.41
C ASP A 23 -1.21 0.66 8.37
N ASP A 24 -1.04 0.05 9.55
CA ASP A 24 -0.79 -1.40 9.63
C ASP A 24 -1.89 -2.23 8.97
N ARG A 25 -3.14 -1.83 9.16
CA ARG A 25 -4.27 -2.58 8.62
C ARG A 25 -4.34 -2.50 7.10
N SER A 26 -4.12 -1.33 6.55
CA SER A 26 -4.11 -1.13 5.09
C SER A 26 -2.95 -1.87 4.44
N TRP A 27 -1.78 -1.84 5.07
CA TRP A 27 -0.62 -2.58 4.57
C TRP A 27 -0.87 -4.09 4.53
N ASP A 28 -1.50 -4.62 5.58
CA ASP A 28 -1.88 -6.04 5.60
C ASP A 28 -2.80 -6.40 4.42
N ARG A 29 -3.75 -5.53 4.07
CA ARG A 29 -4.64 -5.75 2.93
C ARG A 29 -3.92 -5.67 1.59
N VAL A 30 -2.96 -4.75 1.44
CA VAL A 30 -2.11 -4.70 0.25
C VAL A 30 -1.35 -6.02 0.07
N ARG A 31 -0.76 -6.52 1.15
CA ARG A 31 -0.01 -7.78 1.12
C ARG A 31 -0.91 -8.96 0.74
N LYS A 32 -2.12 -9.01 1.28
CA LYS A 32 -3.10 -10.06 0.96
C LYS A 32 -3.54 -10.01 -0.50
N LEU A 33 -3.79 -8.81 -1.04
CA LEU A 33 -4.12 -8.64 -2.45
C LEU A 33 -2.97 -9.06 -3.36
N ALA A 34 -1.77 -8.62 -3.07
CA ALA A 34 -0.60 -8.98 -3.84
C ALA A 34 -0.44 -10.51 -3.92
N ARG A 35 -0.56 -11.18 -2.78
CA ARG A 35 -0.45 -12.64 -2.70
C ARG A 35 -1.57 -13.35 -3.46
N ALA A 36 -2.79 -12.83 -3.34
CA ALA A 36 -3.94 -13.41 -4.04
C ALA A 36 -3.80 -13.35 -5.56
N TYR A 37 -3.07 -12.36 -6.06
CA TYR A 37 -2.84 -12.18 -7.50
C TYR A 37 -1.45 -12.62 -7.95
N GLY A 38 -0.77 -13.42 -7.15
CA GLY A 38 0.40 -14.17 -7.57
C GLY A 38 1.76 -13.68 -7.08
N PHE A 39 1.84 -12.58 -6.36
CA PHE A 39 3.11 -12.11 -5.80
C PHE A 39 3.42 -12.83 -4.50
N ARG A 40 4.45 -13.67 -4.48
CA ARG A 40 4.83 -14.49 -3.32
C ARG A 40 6.32 -14.47 -3.02
N GLU A 41 7.07 -13.56 -3.64
CA GLU A 41 8.52 -13.54 -3.55
C GLU A 41 9.02 -13.00 -2.22
N THR A 42 8.35 -11.95 -1.71
CA THR A 42 8.75 -11.28 -0.46
C THR A 42 7.52 -11.10 0.43
N PRO A 43 7.62 -11.42 1.72
CA PRO A 43 6.52 -11.16 2.66
C PRO A 43 6.20 -9.67 2.82
N MET A 44 7.15 -8.81 2.52
CA MET A 44 7.03 -7.36 2.66
C MET A 44 6.74 -6.92 4.09
N GLU A 45 7.42 -7.55 5.03
CA GLU A 45 7.41 -7.17 6.43
C GLU A 45 8.45 -6.07 6.69
N PRO A 46 8.32 -5.30 7.76
CA PRO A 46 9.33 -4.32 8.13
C PRO A 46 10.72 -4.94 8.20
N GLY A 47 11.68 -4.30 7.53
CA GLY A 47 13.03 -4.81 7.35
C GLY A 47 13.27 -5.45 5.99
N ASP A 48 12.21 -5.83 5.27
CA ASP A 48 12.37 -6.44 3.96
C ASP A 48 12.68 -5.40 2.88
N TYR A 49 13.45 -5.83 1.89
CA TYR A 49 13.74 -5.04 0.70
C TYR A 49 13.09 -5.71 -0.52
N VAL A 50 12.40 -4.93 -1.31
CA VAL A 50 11.80 -5.34 -2.57
C VAL A 50 12.61 -4.71 -3.69
N GLY A 51 13.36 -5.52 -4.44
CA GLY A 51 14.19 -5.02 -5.53
C GLY A 51 13.37 -4.54 -6.73
N GLU A 52 14.04 -3.89 -7.68
CA GLU A 52 13.38 -3.29 -8.84
C GLU A 52 12.53 -4.29 -9.62
N GLU A 53 13.08 -5.47 -9.91
CA GLU A 53 12.37 -6.50 -10.65
C GLU A 53 11.20 -7.07 -9.85
N GLU A 54 11.39 -7.30 -8.56
CA GLU A 54 10.31 -7.75 -7.68
C GLU A 54 9.22 -6.71 -7.57
N ALA A 55 9.58 -5.44 -7.45
CA ALA A 55 8.61 -4.34 -7.41
C ALA A 55 7.79 -4.26 -8.69
N SER A 56 8.40 -4.53 -9.83
CA SER A 56 7.69 -4.60 -11.11
C SER A 56 6.67 -5.73 -11.13
N ARG A 57 7.04 -6.91 -10.62
CA ARG A 57 6.11 -8.05 -10.51
C ARG A 57 5.02 -7.81 -9.48
N LEU A 58 5.36 -7.14 -8.39
CA LEU A 58 4.38 -6.70 -7.41
C LEU A 58 3.37 -5.75 -8.05
N ALA A 59 3.86 -4.79 -8.83
CA ALA A 59 3.00 -3.85 -9.54
C ALA A 59 2.06 -4.58 -10.51
N ASP A 60 2.55 -5.60 -11.21
CA ASP A 60 1.70 -6.41 -12.10
C ASP A 60 0.58 -7.10 -11.34
N ALA A 61 0.87 -7.68 -10.18
CA ALA A 61 -0.15 -8.31 -9.34
C ALA A 61 -1.17 -7.31 -8.83
N LEU A 62 -0.71 -6.16 -8.35
CA LEU A 62 -1.58 -5.11 -7.84
C LEU A 62 -2.44 -4.47 -8.94
N GLU A 63 -1.92 -4.37 -10.15
CA GLU A 63 -2.68 -3.87 -11.30
C GLU A 63 -3.81 -4.83 -11.68
N LYS A 64 -3.54 -6.13 -11.67
CA LYS A 64 -4.59 -7.14 -11.86
C LYS A 64 -5.66 -7.05 -10.79
N ALA A 65 -5.26 -6.82 -9.54
CA ALA A 65 -6.20 -6.67 -8.43
C ALA A 65 -7.08 -5.44 -8.55
N LEU A 66 -6.68 -4.40 -9.30
CA LEU A 66 -7.49 -3.20 -9.53
C LEU A 66 -8.87 -3.52 -10.07
N THR A 67 -9.00 -4.56 -10.88
CA THR A 67 -10.28 -4.95 -11.46
C THR A 67 -11.29 -5.43 -10.42
N SER A 68 -10.81 -5.87 -9.26
CA SER A 68 -11.66 -6.33 -8.16
C SER A 68 -11.95 -5.25 -7.12
N ILE A 69 -11.34 -4.06 -7.26
CA ILE A 69 -11.54 -2.95 -6.33
C ILE A 69 -12.66 -2.05 -6.84
N PRO A 70 -13.79 -1.94 -6.12
CA PRO A 70 -14.90 -1.09 -6.56
C PRO A 70 -14.52 0.39 -6.62
N ASP A 71 -15.05 1.10 -7.62
CA ASP A 71 -14.89 2.55 -7.72
C ASP A 71 -15.79 3.29 -6.72
N ARG A 72 -16.88 2.67 -6.33
CA ARG A 72 -17.79 3.21 -5.32
C ARG A 72 -17.44 2.66 -3.97
N ASP A 73 -17.69 3.46 -2.94
CA ASP A 73 -17.48 3.03 -1.57
C ASP A 73 -18.37 1.81 -1.27
N ALA A 74 -17.74 0.66 -1.04
CA ALA A 74 -18.43 -0.59 -0.73
C ALA A 74 -18.79 -0.70 0.76
N VAL A 75 -18.18 0.13 1.61
CA VAL A 75 -18.39 0.13 3.05
C VAL A 75 -19.12 1.40 3.46
N ARG A 76 -20.40 1.45 3.16
CA ARG A 76 -21.23 2.64 3.39
C ARG A 76 -21.36 3.00 4.86
N GLY A 77 -21.05 4.26 5.20
CA GLY A 77 -21.28 4.83 6.52
C GLY A 77 -20.49 4.17 7.65
N ARG A 78 -19.52 3.33 7.34
CA ARG A 78 -18.72 2.61 8.33
C ARG A 78 -17.24 2.87 8.16
N THR A 79 -16.89 4.15 8.17
CA THR A 79 -15.51 4.59 8.09
C THR A 79 -15.22 5.55 9.22
N GLU A 80 -13.98 5.62 9.62
CA GLU A 80 -13.51 6.57 10.64
C GLU A 80 -12.13 7.11 10.26
N TRP A 81 -11.79 8.26 10.81
CA TRP A 81 -10.45 8.80 10.68
C TRP A 81 -9.53 8.13 11.68
N ILE A 82 -8.42 7.62 11.18
CA ILE A 82 -7.35 7.03 12.00
C ILE A 82 -6.06 7.71 11.56
N GLY A 83 -5.59 8.68 12.35
CA GLY A 83 -4.52 9.55 11.90
C GLY A 83 -4.93 10.32 10.65
N ASP A 84 -4.18 10.16 9.57
CA ASP A 84 -4.44 10.81 8.28
C ASP A 84 -5.33 9.95 7.35
N TYR A 85 -5.79 8.79 7.82
CA TYR A 85 -6.53 7.82 6.98
C TYR A 85 -8.00 7.77 7.33
N HIS A 86 -8.82 7.66 6.32
CA HIS A 86 -10.26 7.43 6.45
C HIS A 86 -10.54 5.97 6.09
N LEU A 87 -10.71 5.12 7.09
CA LEU A 87 -10.70 3.68 6.96
C LEU A 87 -12.03 3.04 7.40
N PRO A 88 -12.35 1.85 6.83
CA PRO A 88 -13.48 1.07 7.34
C PRO A 88 -13.31 0.73 8.81
N THR A 89 -14.41 0.78 9.56
CA THR A 89 -14.43 0.41 10.97
C THR A 89 -14.65 -1.08 11.19
N GLN A 90 -14.98 -1.82 10.15
CA GLN A 90 -15.20 -3.25 10.21
C GLN A 90 -14.21 -3.99 9.33
N ASP A 91 -14.00 -5.26 9.61
CA ASP A 91 -13.16 -6.11 8.78
C ASP A 91 -13.92 -6.46 7.49
N VAL A 92 -13.30 -6.15 6.37
CA VAL A 92 -13.84 -6.39 5.04
C VAL A 92 -12.77 -7.04 4.17
N ALA A 93 -13.19 -7.60 3.04
CA ALA A 93 -12.27 -8.18 2.08
C ALA A 93 -11.23 -7.16 1.62
N PRO A 94 -9.98 -7.58 1.33
CA PRO A 94 -8.91 -6.65 0.95
C PRO A 94 -9.28 -5.71 -0.21
N ALA A 95 -9.99 -6.20 -1.21
CA ALA A 95 -10.42 -5.36 -2.33
C ALA A 95 -11.43 -4.29 -1.90
N GLU A 96 -12.36 -4.62 -1.01
CA GLU A 96 -13.33 -3.67 -0.49
C GLU A 96 -12.70 -2.61 0.40
N TRP A 97 -11.61 -2.95 1.08
CA TRP A 97 -10.86 -2.01 1.91
C TRP A 97 -10.42 -0.77 1.12
N PHE A 98 -10.02 -0.98 -0.13
CA PHE A 98 -9.54 0.10 -1.01
C PHE A 98 -10.62 0.64 -1.95
N SER A 99 -11.89 0.32 -1.70
CA SER A 99 -12.98 0.83 -2.52
C SER A 99 -13.19 2.34 -2.38
N GLY A 100 -13.82 2.94 -3.38
CA GLY A 100 -14.16 4.35 -3.37
C GLY A 100 -12.93 5.27 -3.27
N PRO A 101 -12.96 6.29 -2.42
CA PRO A 101 -11.86 7.26 -2.31
C PRO A 101 -10.50 6.63 -1.93
N ALA A 102 -10.51 5.54 -1.19
CA ALA A 102 -9.27 4.86 -0.79
C ALA A 102 -8.51 4.25 -1.99
N LYS A 103 -9.19 4.04 -3.11
CA LYS A 103 -8.57 3.50 -4.32
C LYS A 103 -7.44 4.39 -4.85
N ILE A 104 -7.49 5.69 -4.56
CA ILE A 104 -6.46 6.63 -4.97
C ILE A 104 -5.11 6.31 -4.31
N TYR A 105 -5.12 5.96 -3.03
CA TYR A 105 -3.91 5.60 -2.29
C TYR A 105 -3.32 4.29 -2.80
N TYR A 106 -4.17 3.34 -3.15
CA TYR A 106 -3.76 2.10 -3.76
C TYR A 106 -3.07 2.34 -5.11
N LYS A 107 -3.63 3.20 -5.95
CA LYS A 107 -3.05 3.55 -7.25
C LYS A 107 -1.73 4.31 -7.11
N GLU A 108 -1.59 5.15 -6.10
CA GLU A 108 -0.33 5.84 -5.81
C GLU A 108 0.76 4.85 -5.43
N PHE A 109 0.43 3.85 -4.62
CA PHE A 109 1.38 2.80 -4.30
C PHE A 109 1.77 1.97 -5.51
N LEU A 110 0.80 1.63 -6.35
CA LEU A 110 1.08 0.93 -7.61
C LEU A 110 2.10 1.71 -8.45
N ARG A 111 1.93 3.01 -8.55
CA ARG A 111 2.86 3.89 -9.26
C ARG A 111 4.24 3.91 -8.60
N HIS A 112 4.28 3.92 -7.28
CA HIS A 112 5.51 3.83 -6.51
C HIS A 112 6.28 2.53 -6.82
N CYS A 113 5.60 1.41 -6.92
CA CYS A 113 6.19 0.13 -7.31
C CYS A 113 6.74 0.15 -8.74
N ARG A 114 6.10 0.86 -9.66
CA ARG A 114 6.59 1.02 -11.04
C ARG A 114 7.85 1.88 -11.13
N ALA A 115 8.09 2.73 -10.15
CA ALA A 115 9.27 3.60 -10.12
C ALA A 115 10.56 2.90 -9.73
N GLY A 116 10.49 1.74 -9.07
CA GLY A 116 11.67 0.99 -8.67
C GLY A 116 11.50 0.22 -7.37
N GLY A 117 12.62 -0.27 -6.84
CA GLY A 117 12.65 -0.98 -5.57
C GLY A 117 12.39 -0.11 -4.35
N PHE A 118 12.07 -0.73 -3.25
CA PHE A 118 11.81 -0.02 -2.00
C PHE A 118 12.09 -0.91 -0.79
N ARG A 119 12.28 -0.26 0.36
CA ARG A 119 12.43 -0.91 1.64
C ARG A 119 11.19 -0.71 2.48
N VAL A 120 10.78 -1.74 3.20
CA VAL A 120 9.64 -1.68 4.12
C VAL A 120 10.17 -1.39 5.52
N GLU A 121 9.65 -0.35 6.16
CA GLU A 121 10.08 0.06 7.49
C GLU A 121 8.86 0.43 8.34
N TYR A 122 8.99 0.33 9.67
CA TYR A 122 8.04 0.96 10.56
C TYR A 122 8.39 2.43 10.74
N ASP A 123 7.37 3.27 10.77
CA ASP A 123 7.50 4.67 11.15
C ASP A 123 6.80 4.88 12.49
N ALA A 124 7.57 4.81 13.57
CA ALA A 124 7.05 4.97 14.93
C ALA A 124 6.62 6.40 15.23
N SER A 125 7.05 7.38 14.43
CA SER A 125 6.66 8.79 14.63
C SER A 125 5.25 9.08 14.10
N ARG A 126 4.69 8.19 13.26
CA ARG A 126 3.33 8.32 12.77
C ARG A 126 2.38 7.47 13.59
N PRO A 127 1.34 8.06 14.20
CA PRO A 127 0.32 7.32 14.89
C PRO A 127 -0.62 6.69 13.86
N GLY A 128 -0.17 5.64 13.20
CA GLY A 128 -1.00 4.95 12.20
C GLY A 128 -1.74 3.89 12.85
N VAL A 129 -2.31 3.75 13.81
CA VAL A 129 -3.08 2.66 14.32
C VAL A 129 -2.55 1.34 14.38
#